data_6925054bc565a0becb1669e643cea476
#
_entry.id   6925054bc565a0becb1669e643cea476
#
_cell.length_a   1.000
_cell.length_b   1.000
_cell.length_c   1.000
_cell.angle_alpha   90.00
_cell.angle_beta   90.00
_cell.angle_gamma   90.00
#
_symmetry.space_group_name_H-M   'P 1'
#
loop_
_entity.id
_entity.type
_entity.pdbx_description
1 polymer ?
#
loop_
_entity_poly.entity_id
_entity_poly.type
_entity_poly.pdbx_seq_one_letter_code
_entity_poly.pdbx_strand_id
1 'polypeptide(L)'
;MGNLEQPTFNIEHPMVGVPYPLEVGSSMLNVRCFHSGRAALAGERAAAARAMLANCHFCEHHCGVNRLAGPGGRCHAGAEPRFFSAQVEVSDELELIPTFAIALSGCDLRCDFCITGAESWNPRAGERFSAGEMAAEAKTALRNGARTVMVLGGEPTIHLPAALELVAALPDWARLIWKTNAHGSARARELLDGMFDVWLADFKFGNDACAQRLAGIPDYGRIIRENLLWSNEHSELIVRHLLMPGHIDCCWRPVAEWLAENLPGVKVNLRSGFWPAWQARRHRELQGTVSNDETRRSWHIANELDLDLTE
;
A
#
# COMPACT_ATOMS: atom_id res chain seq x y z
N MET A 1 -28.39 21.39 -9.17
CA MET A 1 -28.09 20.85 -7.83
C MET A 1 -28.78 19.50 -7.77
N GLY A 2 -28.06 18.45 -8.08
CA GLY A 2 -28.56 17.08 -8.07
C GLY A 2 -27.57 16.25 -7.25
N ASN A 3 -28.03 15.76 -6.12
CA ASN A 3 -27.29 14.79 -5.30
C ASN A 3 -27.10 13.52 -6.12
N LEU A 4 -25.86 13.16 -6.41
CA LEU A 4 -25.48 11.84 -6.90
C LEU A 4 -25.25 10.97 -5.68
N GLU A 5 -26.24 10.15 -5.34
CA GLU A 5 -26.14 9.06 -4.38
C GLU A 5 -25.15 8.02 -4.89
N GLN A 6 -24.22 7.63 -4.04
CA GLN A 6 -23.30 6.52 -4.31
C GLN A 6 -24.08 5.20 -4.22
N PRO A 7 -23.91 4.25 -5.14
CA PRO A 7 -24.55 2.95 -5.04
C PRO A 7 -23.85 2.12 -3.95
N THR A 8 -24.59 1.82 -2.90
CA THR A 8 -24.23 0.78 -1.94
C THR A 8 -24.53 -0.57 -2.59
N PHE A 9 -23.49 -1.36 -2.91
CA PHE A 9 -23.66 -2.73 -3.34
C PHE A 9 -23.85 -3.64 -2.10
N ASN A 10 -25.10 -3.92 -1.77
CA ASN A 10 -25.45 -5.07 -0.93
C ASN A 10 -25.58 -6.29 -1.85
N ILE A 11 -24.64 -7.22 -1.77
CA ILE A 11 -24.78 -8.56 -2.35
C ILE A 11 -25.03 -9.53 -1.19
N GLU A 12 -26.30 -9.85 -0.96
CA GLU A 12 -26.68 -11.01 -0.14
C GLU A 12 -26.53 -12.27 -1.00
N HIS A 13 -25.56 -13.13 -0.67
CA HIS A 13 -25.49 -14.50 -1.15
C HIS A 13 -25.82 -15.48 -0.04
N PRO A 14 -26.72 -16.47 -0.30
CA PRO A 14 -27.08 -17.48 0.69
C PRO A 14 -25.90 -18.44 0.92
N MET A 15 -25.60 -18.66 2.20
CA MET A 15 -24.62 -19.64 2.68
C MET A 15 -25.12 -21.06 2.35
N VAL A 16 -24.52 -21.72 1.38
CA VAL A 16 -24.66 -23.16 1.17
C VAL A 16 -23.41 -23.82 1.75
N GLY A 17 -23.59 -24.52 2.84
CA GLY A 17 -22.53 -25.27 3.51
C GLY A 17 -22.08 -26.46 2.67
N VAL A 18 -20.80 -26.49 2.31
CA VAL A 18 -20.13 -27.67 1.76
C VAL A 18 -18.94 -27.98 2.68
N PRO A 19 -18.83 -29.18 3.25
CA PRO A 19 -17.67 -29.55 4.06
C PRO A 19 -16.51 -29.90 3.15
N TYR A 20 -15.41 -29.13 3.22
CA TYR A 20 -14.15 -29.49 2.59
C TYR A 20 -13.31 -30.38 3.51
N PRO A 21 -12.76 -31.50 3.02
CA PRO A 21 -11.78 -32.25 3.76
C PRO A 21 -10.44 -31.53 3.79
N LEU A 22 -9.88 -31.37 4.99
CA LEU A 22 -8.53 -30.85 5.21
C LEU A 22 -7.49 -31.90 4.76
N GLU A 23 -6.97 -31.79 3.55
CA GLU A 23 -5.69 -32.39 3.22
C GLU A 23 -4.59 -31.34 3.41
N VAL A 24 -3.83 -31.51 4.50
CA VAL A 24 -2.66 -30.70 4.81
C VAL A 24 -1.50 -31.20 3.97
N GLY A 25 -1.30 -30.60 2.79
CA GLY A 25 -0.08 -30.74 2.02
C GLY A 25 1.04 -29.95 2.69
N SER A 26 2.04 -30.67 3.24
CA SER A 26 3.29 -30.08 3.75
C SER A 26 4.10 -29.45 2.62
N SER A 27 3.84 -28.19 2.27
CA SER A 27 4.86 -27.36 1.65
C SER A 27 5.57 -26.61 2.77
N MET A 28 6.88 -26.83 2.91
CA MET A 28 7.74 -26.11 3.83
C MET A 28 7.76 -24.62 3.41
N LEU A 29 6.78 -23.85 3.91
CA LEU A 29 6.89 -22.41 3.95
C LEU A 29 8.08 -22.10 4.86
N ASN A 30 9.08 -21.41 4.33
CA ASN A 30 10.13 -20.75 5.11
C ASN A 30 9.46 -19.77 6.05
N VAL A 31 9.01 -20.22 7.22
CA VAL A 31 8.59 -19.40 8.32
C VAL A 31 9.86 -18.73 8.84
N ARG A 32 10.17 -17.53 8.34
CA ARG A 32 11.16 -16.68 8.98
C ARG A 32 10.69 -16.51 10.43
N CYS A 33 11.56 -16.90 11.37
CA CYS A 33 11.29 -16.88 12.80
C CYS A 33 10.66 -15.54 13.21
N PHE A 34 9.51 -15.62 13.90
CA PHE A 34 8.90 -14.47 14.57
C PHE A 34 9.97 -13.76 15.39
N HIS A 35 10.19 -12.48 15.14
CA HIS A 35 11.19 -11.69 15.83
C HIS A 35 10.72 -11.45 17.26
N SER A 36 11.17 -12.27 18.20
CA SER A 36 11.01 -11.95 19.63
C SER A 36 11.63 -10.58 19.87
N GLY A 37 10.79 -9.59 20.26
CA GLY A 37 11.26 -8.22 20.49
C GLY A 37 10.91 -7.21 19.38
N ARG A 38 10.14 -7.58 18.35
CA ARG A 38 9.66 -6.63 17.31
C ARG A 38 8.92 -5.45 17.94
N ALA A 39 8.01 -5.71 18.89
CA ALA A 39 7.26 -4.67 19.58
C ALA A 39 8.16 -3.69 20.35
N ALA A 40 9.18 -4.19 21.05
CA ALA A 40 10.13 -3.34 21.77
C ALA A 40 10.94 -2.45 20.82
N LEU A 41 11.50 -3.05 19.75
CA LEU A 41 12.24 -2.33 18.73
C LEU A 41 11.36 -1.30 17.99
N ALA A 42 10.10 -1.62 17.73
CA ALA A 42 9.15 -0.69 17.13
C ALA A 42 8.91 0.53 18.03
N GLY A 43 8.83 0.35 19.34
CA GLY A 43 8.72 1.46 20.31
C GLY A 43 9.92 2.42 20.27
N GLU A 44 11.13 1.88 20.23
CA GLU A 44 12.35 2.68 20.08
C GLU A 44 12.38 3.47 18.77
N ARG A 45 12.05 2.79 17.66
CA ARG A 45 12.00 3.39 16.33
C ARG A 45 10.86 4.41 16.18
N ALA A 46 9.73 4.21 16.87
CA ALA A 46 8.64 5.19 16.93
C ALA A 46 9.10 6.50 17.55
N ALA A 47 9.87 6.44 18.65
CA ALA A 47 10.44 7.62 19.30
C ALA A 47 11.42 8.34 18.36
N ALA A 48 12.31 7.60 17.66
CA ALA A 48 13.22 8.15 16.67
C ALA A 48 12.46 8.81 15.49
N ALA A 49 11.43 8.14 14.96
CA ALA A 49 10.59 8.69 13.90
C ALA A 49 9.82 9.94 14.35
N ARG A 50 9.35 9.97 15.61
CA ARG A 50 8.67 11.15 16.16
C ARG A 50 9.61 12.36 16.24
N ALA A 51 10.87 12.16 16.62
CA ALA A 51 11.88 13.22 16.61
C ALA A 51 12.13 13.77 15.19
N MET A 52 12.06 12.92 14.15
CA MET A 52 12.22 13.33 12.76
C MET A 52 11.09 14.25 12.25
N LEU A 53 9.95 14.33 12.93
CA LEU A 53 8.89 15.28 12.57
C LEU A 53 9.32 16.74 12.68
N ALA A 54 10.33 17.06 13.49
CA ALA A 54 10.90 18.41 13.58
C ALA A 54 11.62 18.85 12.28
N ASN A 55 12.07 17.89 11.48
CA ASN A 55 12.71 18.09 10.17
C ASN A 55 12.36 16.90 9.28
N CYS A 56 11.18 16.93 8.67
CA CYS A 56 10.56 15.76 8.05
C CYS A 56 11.24 15.35 6.73
N HIS A 57 11.74 14.11 6.69
CA HIS A 57 12.36 13.45 5.56
C HIS A 57 11.86 11.99 5.39
N PHE A 58 10.58 11.71 5.66
CA PHE A 58 10.04 10.34 5.56
C PHE A 58 9.88 9.84 4.13
N CYS A 59 9.66 10.72 3.18
CA CYS A 59 9.55 10.38 1.76
C CYS A 59 10.57 11.16 0.94
N GLU A 60 10.76 10.76 -0.30
CA GLU A 60 11.75 11.33 -1.22
C GLU A 60 11.47 12.78 -1.65
N HIS A 61 10.40 13.39 -1.17
CA HIS A 61 10.23 14.83 -1.27
C HIS A 61 11.20 15.62 -0.38
N HIS A 62 11.73 15.02 0.67
CA HIS A 62 12.71 15.63 1.59
C HIS A 62 12.34 17.06 2.02
N CYS A 63 11.07 17.30 2.35
CA CYS A 63 10.54 18.64 2.58
C CYS A 63 11.22 19.44 3.69
N GLY A 64 11.83 18.79 4.68
CA GLY A 64 12.50 19.43 5.80
C GLY A 64 11.60 20.25 6.72
N VAL A 65 10.29 20.15 6.57
CA VAL A 65 9.33 20.96 7.38
C VAL A 65 9.23 20.46 8.79
N ASN A 66 9.00 21.38 9.74
CA ASN A 66 8.70 21.04 11.13
C ASN A 66 7.21 20.71 11.30
N ARG A 67 6.86 19.43 11.23
CA ARG A 67 5.49 18.96 11.40
C ARG A 67 4.98 18.97 12.83
N LEU A 68 5.87 19.16 13.83
CA LEU A 68 5.49 19.39 15.23
C LEU A 68 4.92 20.79 15.43
N ALA A 69 5.37 21.77 14.64
CA ALA A 69 4.85 23.13 14.66
C ALA A 69 3.52 23.28 13.91
N GLY A 70 3.22 22.37 12.98
CA GLY A 70 1.98 22.39 12.21
C GLY A 70 2.04 21.59 10.90
N PRO A 71 0.92 21.48 10.19
CA PRO A 71 0.86 20.79 8.89
C PRO A 71 1.77 21.45 7.85
N GLY A 72 2.48 20.62 7.05
CA GLY A 72 3.37 21.14 6.01
C GLY A 72 3.86 20.10 5.02
N GLY A 73 4.72 20.53 4.11
CA GLY A 73 5.31 19.70 3.07
C GLY A 73 4.33 19.30 1.95
N ARG A 74 4.74 18.42 1.06
CA ARG A 74 3.95 17.93 -0.07
C ARG A 74 2.65 17.23 0.38
N CYS A 75 2.72 16.46 1.46
CA CYS A 75 1.57 15.70 2.00
C CYS A 75 0.61 16.57 2.84
N HIS A 76 1.00 17.77 3.23
CA HIS A 76 0.25 18.67 4.14
C HIS A 76 -0.09 18.04 5.51
N ALA A 77 0.62 16.99 5.93
CA ALA A 77 0.38 16.33 7.21
C ALA A 77 1.05 17.07 8.35
N GLY A 78 0.38 17.09 9.51
CA GLY A 78 0.95 17.48 10.81
C GLY A 78 1.52 16.29 11.58
N ALA A 79 1.72 16.45 12.88
CA ALA A 79 2.19 15.38 13.76
C ALA A 79 1.08 14.38 14.14
N GLU A 80 -0.18 14.82 14.12
CA GLU A 80 -1.34 14.00 14.52
C GLU A 80 -1.89 13.23 13.32
N PRO A 81 -1.77 11.89 13.30
CA PRO A 81 -2.31 11.08 12.22
C PRO A 81 -3.83 10.95 12.32
N ARG A 82 -4.46 10.71 11.19
CA ARG A 82 -5.87 10.35 11.09
C ARG A 82 -6.04 9.13 10.19
N PHE A 83 -7.15 8.43 10.35
CA PHE A 83 -7.54 7.31 9.50
C PHE A 83 -8.96 7.53 8.99
N PHE A 84 -9.26 7.04 7.79
CA PHE A 84 -10.59 7.15 7.19
C PHE A 84 -11.30 5.80 7.07
N SER A 85 -10.60 4.69 7.33
CA SER A 85 -11.18 3.34 7.39
C SER A 85 -10.35 2.44 8.30
N ALA A 86 -11.04 1.60 9.09
CA ALA A 86 -10.44 0.50 9.83
C ALA A 86 -11.45 -0.65 9.83
N GLN A 87 -11.19 -1.73 9.06
CA GLN A 87 -12.15 -2.82 8.88
C GLN A 87 -11.47 -4.10 8.41
N VAL A 88 -12.22 -5.23 8.48
CA VAL A 88 -11.74 -6.49 7.88
C VAL A 88 -12.02 -6.48 6.38
N GLU A 89 -10.96 -6.61 5.59
CA GLU A 89 -11.01 -6.72 4.13
C GLU A 89 -10.91 -8.19 3.69
N VAL A 90 -11.70 -8.56 2.66
CA VAL A 90 -11.79 -9.93 2.14
C VAL A 90 -11.67 -10.00 0.61
N SER A 91 -11.31 -8.93 -0.04
CA SER A 91 -11.37 -8.77 -1.49
C SER A 91 -10.10 -8.22 -2.13
N ASP A 92 -9.00 -8.19 -1.41
CA ASP A 92 -7.71 -7.76 -1.97
C ASP A 92 -6.82 -8.96 -2.30
N GLU A 93 -5.53 -8.92 -2.13
CA GLU A 93 -4.61 -10.03 -2.40
C GLU A 93 -5.01 -11.29 -1.61
N LEU A 94 -5.44 -12.37 -2.31
CA LEU A 94 -6.10 -13.54 -1.72
C LEU A 94 -5.27 -14.27 -0.66
N GLU A 95 -3.94 -14.28 -0.80
CA GLU A 95 -3.06 -14.92 0.17
C GLU A 95 -2.94 -14.15 1.49
N LEU A 96 -3.30 -12.87 1.52
CA LEU A 96 -3.20 -11.98 2.67
C LEU A 96 -4.50 -11.81 3.45
N ILE A 97 -5.63 -12.17 2.85
CA ILE A 97 -6.96 -11.97 3.44
C ILE A 97 -7.46 -13.20 4.23
N PRO A 98 -8.43 -13.05 5.16
CA PRO A 98 -8.99 -11.79 5.65
C PRO A 98 -7.95 -10.96 6.39
N THR A 99 -7.88 -9.65 6.13
CA THR A 99 -6.94 -8.73 6.77
C THR A 99 -7.67 -7.62 7.52
N PHE A 100 -7.21 -7.26 8.72
CA PHE A 100 -7.66 -6.03 9.35
C PHE A 100 -6.87 -4.85 8.77
N ALA A 101 -7.52 -4.08 7.92
CA ALA A 101 -6.92 -3.00 7.15
C ALA A 101 -7.18 -1.65 7.80
N ILE A 102 -6.11 -0.87 8.04
CA ILE A 102 -6.15 0.47 8.65
C ILE A 102 -5.67 1.49 7.63
N ALA A 103 -6.58 2.29 7.09
CA ALA A 103 -6.32 3.26 6.05
C ALA A 103 -6.07 4.67 6.62
N LEU A 104 -4.81 5.09 6.66
CA LEU A 104 -4.38 6.40 7.14
C LEU A 104 -4.66 7.50 6.10
N SER A 105 -5.03 8.69 6.56
CA SER A 105 -5.37 9.84 5.72
C SER A 105 -4.16 10.62 5.27
N GLY A 106 -4.20 11.15 4.05
CA GLY A 106 -3.10 11.91 3.45
C GLY A 106 -2.14 11.04 2.63
N CYS A 107 -1.50 11.64 1.62
CA CYS A 107 -0.57 10.97 0.72
C CYS A 107 0.47 11.97 0.20
N ASP A 108 1.68 11.52 -0.02
CA ASP A 108 2.77 12.29 -0.61
C ASP A 108 2.73 12.31 -2.14
N LEU A 109 2.27 11.24 -2.83
CA LEU A 109 2.19 11.21 -4.29
C LEU A 109 1.05 12.06 -4.84
N ARG A 110 -0.16 11.98 -4.25
CA ARG A 110 -1.31 12.77 -4.67
C ARG A 110 -1.67 12.57 -6.14
N CYS A 111 -1.78 11.30 -6.58
CA CYS A 111 -2.11 10.96 -7.96
C CYS A 111 -3.49 11.48 -8.38
N ASP A 112 -3.61 12.01 -9.61
CA ASP A 112 -4.88 12.53 -10.14
C ASP A 112 -5.97 11.47 -10.30
N PHE A 113 -5.59 10.19 -10.41
CA PHE A 113 -6.51 9.06 -10.53
C PHE A 113 -6.77 8.29 -9.23
N CYS A 114 -6.51 8.92 -8.07
CA CYS A 114 -6.63 8.26 -6.77
C CYS A 114 -8.07 7.83 -6.48
N ILE A 115 -8.29 6.54 -6.22
CA ILE A 115 -9.63 6.00 -5.93
C ILE A 115 -10.20 6.51 -4.61
N THR A 116 -9.35 6.78 -3.62
CA THR A 116 -9.73 7.35 -2.32
C THR A 116 -9.68 8.88 -2.30
N GLY A 117 -9.26 9.50 -3.41
CA GLY A 117 -9.36 10.92 -3.72
C GLY A 117 -9.20 11.88 -2.54
N ALA A 118 -10.32 12.33 -1.99
CA ALA A 118 -10.35 13.36 -0.95
C ALA A 118 -9.64 12.92 0.34
N GLU A 119 -9.84 11.69 0.77
CA GLU A 119 -9.25 11.13 2.00
C GLU A 119 -7.72 11.03 1.88
N SER A 120 -7.22 10.59 0.71
CA SER A 120 -5.78 10.53 0.45
C SER A 120 -5.14 11.91 0.28
N TRP A 121 -5.88 12.89 -0.21
CA TRP A 121 -5.34 14.24 -0.41
C TRP A 121 -5.45 15.12 0.83
N ASN A 122 -6.34 14.79 1.76
CA ASN A 122 -6.59 15.55 2.99
C ASN A 122 -6.13 14.77 4.23
N PRO A 123 -4.95 15.05 4.79
CA PRO A 123 -4.46 14.36 5.98
C PRO A 123 -5.29 14.63 7.25
N ARG A 124 -6.32 15.49 7.17
CA ARG A 124 -7.27 15.77 8.25
C ARG A 124 -8.60 15.06 8.07
N ALA A 125 -8.78 14.25 7.02
CA ALA A 125 -9.98 13.46 6.81
C ALA A 125 -10.11 12.34 7.87
N GLY A 126 -11.33 11.89 8.12
CA GLY A 126 -11.61 10.78 9.03
C GLY A 126 -11.41 11.11 10.51
N GLU A 127 -11.12 10.09 11.30
CA GLU A 127 -11.01 10.13 12.76
C GLU A 127 -9.55 10.27 13.22
N ARG A 128 -9.34 10.64 14.48
CA ARG A 128 -7.99 10.67 15.08
C ARG A 128 -7.50 9.24 15.27
N PHE A 129 -6.27 8.99 14.85
CA PHE A 129 -5.65 7.68 15.02
C PHE A 129 -5.05 7.56 16.43
N SER A 130 -5.38 6.45 17.10
CA SER A 130 -4.79 6.02 18.36
C SER A 130 -4.19 4.63 18.17
N ALA A 131 -2.88 4.50 18.32
CA ALA A 131 -2.19 3.21 18.15
C ALA A 131 -2.73 2.14 19.12
N GLY A 132 -3.05 2.52 20.37
CA GLY A 132 -3.59 1.60 21.37
C GLY A 132 -5.00 1.10 21.03
N GLU A 133 -5.89 1.97 20.59
CA GLU A 133 -7.25 1.62 20.15
C GLU A 133 -7.21 0.74 18.90
N MET A 134 -6.47 1.14 17.88
CA MET A 134 -6.30 0.33 16.65
C MET A 134 -5.69 -1.04 16.93
N ALA A 135 -4.71 -1.13 17.85
CA ALA A 135 -4.16 -2.41 18.26
C ALA A 135 -5.20 -3.29 18.99
N ALA A 136 -6.10 -2.71 19.78
CA ALA A 136 -7.18 -3.45 20.43
C ALA A 136 -8.18 -4.00 19.42
N GLU A 137 -8.58 -3.21 18.43
CA GLU A 137 -9.43 -3.62 17.30
C GLU A 137 -8.76 -4.69 16.45
N ALA A 138 -7.49 -4.51 16.06
CA ALA A 138 -6.72 -5.48 15.30
C ALA A 138 -6.62 -6.83 16.03
N LYS A 139 -6.33 -6.82 17.34
CA LYS A 139 -6.31 -8.04 18.18
C LYS A 139 -7.68 -8.73 18.21
N THR A 140 -8.75 -7.96 18.22
CA THR A 140 -10.12 -8.51 18.16
C THR A 140 -10.40 -9.13 16.79
N ALA A 141 -10.04 -8.46 15.71
CA ALA A 141 -10.15 -8.99 14.35
C ALA A 141 -9.36 -10.30 14.17
N LEU A 142 -8.10 -10.34 14.65
CA LEU A 142 -7.26 -11.55 14.63
C LEU A 142 -7.90 -12.71 15.41
N ARG A 143 -8.49 -12.47 16.58
CA ARG A 143 -9.24 -13.50 17.33
C ARG A 143 -10.49 -14.00 16.59
N ASN A 144 -11.08 -13.15 15.76
CA ASN A 144 -12.29 -13.43 14.98
C ASN A 144 -12.01 -13.96 13.56
N GLY A 145 -10.74 -14.32 13.25
CA GLY A 145 -10.40 -15.01 12.02
C GLY A 145 -9.66 -14.14 10.97
N ALA A 146 -9.36 -12.88 11.24
CA ALA A 146 -8.41 -12.15 10.40
C ALA A 146 -7.03 -12.81 10.48
N ARG A 147 -6.37 -12.97 9.35
CA ARG A 147 -5.05 -13.64 9.24
C ARG A 147 -3.89 -12.66 9.37
N THR A 148 -4.12 -11.41 9.01
CA THR A 148 -3.10 -10.36 8.93
C THR A 148 -3.65 -9.03 9.43
N VAL A 149 -2.73 -8.07 9.69
CA VAL A 149 -3.04 -6.66 9.93
C VAL A 149 -2.30 -5.83 8.88
N MET A 150 -3.02 -5.01 8.13
CA MET A 150 -2.47 -4.19 7.05
C MET A 150 -2.52 -2.71 7.42
N VAL A 151 -1.39 -2.04 7.31
CA VAL A 151 -1.31 -0.58 7.37
C VAL A 151 -1.20 -0.04 5.96
N LEU A 152 -2.18 0.79 5.58
CA LEU A 152 -2.30 1.38 4.25
C LEU A 152 -2.87 2.80 4.36
N GLY A 153 -3.46 3.28 3.29
CA GLY A 153 -4.24 4.52 3.31
C GLY A 153 -4.06 5.34 2.04
N GLY A 154 -3.89 6.64 2.18
CA GLY A 154 -3.26 7.45 1.18
C GLY A 154 -1.80 7.00 1.02
N GLU A 155 -0.98 7.24 2.04
CA GLU A 155 0.36 6.66 2.16
C GLU A 155 0.77 6.57 3.64
N PRO A 156 1.01 5.36 4.17
CA PRO A 156 1.33 5.21 5.59
C PRO A 156 2.72 5.76 5.96
N THR A 157 3.67 5.85 5.03
CA THR A 157 5.02 6.38 5.28
C THR A 157 4.99 7.80 5.83
N ILE A 158 4.01 8.63 5.44
CA ILE A 158 3.91 9.99 5.99
C ILE A 158 3.51 10.02 7.47
N HIS A 159 3.02 8.89 8.00
CA HIS A 159 2.62 8.70 9.40
C HIS A 159 3.47 7.63 10.11
N LEU A 160 4.72 7.50 9.71
CA LEU A 160 5.65 6.48 10.20
C LEU A 160 5.70 6.34 11.73
N PRO A 161 5.75 7.42 12.55
CA PRO A 161 5.71 7.28 14.00
C PRO A 161 4.50 6.49 14.50
N ALA A 162 3.32 6.81 13.99
CA ALA A 162 2.07 6.17 14.38
C ALA A 162 1.98 4.70 13.95
N ALA A 163 2.48 4.39 12.75
CA ALA A 163 2.56 3.01 12.28
C ALA A 163 3.50 2.17 13.17
N LEU A 164 4.63 2.72 13.58
CA LEU A 164 5.56 2.05 14.50
C LEU A 164 4.98 1.93 15.93
N GLU A 165 4.26 2.92 16.42
CA GLU A 165 3.51 2.86 17.69
C GLU A 165 2.44 1.74 17.65
N LEU A 166 1.78 1.55 16.51
CA LEU A 166 0.83 0.44 16.31
C LEU A 166 1.57 -0.92 16.37
N VAL A 167 2.69 -1.06 15.66
CA VAL A 167 3.50 -2.30 15.70
C VAL A 167 3.94 -2.59 17.12
N ALA A 168 4.38 -1.58 17.88
CA ALA A 168 4.78 -1.73 19.29
C ALA A 168 3.63 -2.20 20.20
N ALA A 169 2.38 -1.90 19.84
CA ALA A 169 1.19 -2.30 20.58
C ALA A 169 0.59 -3.65 20.13
N LEU A 170 1.07 -4.22 19.03
CA LEU A 170 0.63 -5.51 18.50
C LEU A 170 1.49 -6.67 19.04
N PRO A 171 0.97 -7.90 19.10
CA PRO A 171 1.76 -9.06 19.49
C PRO A 171 2.81 -9.40 18.40
N ASP A 172 3.99 -9.84 18.80
CA ASP A 172 5.08 -10.18 17.89
C ASP A 172 4.74 -11.25 16.86
N TRP A 173 3.76 -12.14 17.16
CA TRP A 173 3.30 -13.17 16.25
C TRP A 173 2.32 -12.68 15.17
N ALA A 174 1.79 -11.47 15.27
CA ALA A 174 0.87 -10.93 14.26
C ALA A 174 1.60 -10.74 12.93
N ARG A 175 1.04 -11.28 11.84
CA ARG A 175 1.56 -11.06 10.49
C ARG A 175 1.13 -9.68 10.01
N LEU A 176 2.09 -8.82 9.74
CA LEU A 176 1.88 -7.40 9.42
C LEU A 176 2.21 -7.10 7.97
N ILE A 177 1.37 -6.29 7.33
CA ILE A 177 1.50 -5.88 5.93
C ILE A 177 1.70 -4.37 5.85
N TRP A 178 2.71 -3.94 5.10
CA TRP A 178 2.97 -2.56 4.73
C TRP A 178 2.55 -2.32 3.29
N LYS A 179 1.36 -1.71 3.09
CA LYS A 179 0.86 -1.38 1.75
C LYS A 179 1.19 0.06 1.42
N THR A 180 2.10 0.25 0.46
CA THR A 180 2.76 1.53 0.22
C THR A 180 2.87 1.86 -1.26
N ASN A 181 2.96 3.14 -1.58
CA ASN A 181 3.32 3.64 -2.90
C ASN A 181 4.84 3.55 -3.19
N ALA A 182 5.60 3.01 -2.25
CA ALA A 182 7.05 2.81 -2.31
C ALA A 182 7.90 4.08 -2.55
N HIS A 183 7.40 5.28 -2.21
CA HIS A 183 8.14 6.55 -2.34
C HIS A 183 8.79 7.00 -1.01
N GLY A 184 8.97 6.07 -0.09
CA GLY A 184 9.64 6.29 1.19
C GLY A 184 11.14 6.56 1.03
N SER A 185 11.71 7.40 1.90
CA SER A 185 13.15 7.67 1.92
C SER A 185 13.96 6.49 2.49
N ALA A 186 15.26 6.47 2.22
CA ALA A 186 16.17 5.48 2.81
C ALA A 186 16.04 5.43 4.34
N ARG A 187 15.93 6.57 5.00
CA ARG A 187 15.77 6.64 6.47
C ARG A 187 14.45 6.04 6.94
N ALA A 188 13.37 6.20 6.19
CA ALA A 188 12.10 5.55 6.50
C ALA A 188 12.21 4.02 6.37
N ARG A 189 12.89 3.51 5.33
CA ARG A 189 13.16 2.07 5.16
C ARG A 189 13.93 1.48 6.34
N GLU A 190 14.99 2.15 6.79
CA GLU A 190 15.77 1.73 7.97
C GLU A 190 14.89 1.59 9.24
N LEU A 191 13.96 2.52 9.44
CA LEU A 191 13.03 2.46 10.57
C LEU A 191 11.96 1.35 10.41
N LEU A 192 11.65 0.97 9.19
CA LEU A 192 10.67 -0.08 8.86
C LEU A 192 11.30 -1.48 8.77
N ASP A 193 12.63 -1.60 8.76
CA ASP A 193 13.32 -2.87 8.62
C ASP A 193 12.93 -3.86 9.73
N GLY A 194 12.43 -5.05 9.34
CA GLY A 194 11.92 -6.07 10.25
C GLY A 194 10.62 -5.73 10.99
N MET A 195 9.93 -4.63 10.65
CA MET A 195 8.66 -4.24 11.28
C MET A 195 7.44 -4.90 10.62
N PHE A 196 7.52 -5.19 9.34
CA PHE A 196 6.44 -5.76 8.55
C PHE A 196 6.91 -7.03 7.83
N ASP A 197 6.06 -8.05 7.83
CA ASP A 197 6.36 -9.36 7.24
C ASP A 197 6.21 -9.34 5.71
N VAL A 198 5.27 -8.53 5.21
CA VAL A 198 4.96 -8.38 3.79
C VAL A 198 4.98 -6.91 3.40
N TRP A 199 5.67 -6.59 2.33
CA TRP A 199 5.57 -5.31 1.63
C TRP A 199 4.70 -5.49 0.39
N LEU A 200 3.57 -4.79 0.38
CA LEU A 200 2.63 -4.72 -0.74
C LEU A 200 2.83 -3.36 -1.41
N ALA A 201 3.71 -3.34 -2.41
CA ALA A 201 4.25 -2.11 -2.98
C ALA A 201 3.66 -1.79 -4.36
N ASP A 202 3.15 -0.57 -4.54
CA ASP A 202 2.66 -0.13 -5.84
C ASP A 202 3.80 0.37 -6.74
N PHE A 203 4.01 -0.25 -7.90
CA PHE A 203 4.82 0.29 -8.99
C PHE A 203 3.90 0.88 -10.06
N LYS A 204 3.53 2.16 -9.90
CA LYS A 204 2.41 2.77 -10.64
C LYS A 204 2.77 3.22 -12.06
N PHE A 205 4.00 3.65 -12.30
CA PHE A 205 4.44 4.27 -13.57
C PHE A 205 5.71 3.62 -14.10
N GLY A 206 5.72 3.31 -15.39
CA GLY A 206 6.90 2.76 -16.06
C GLY A 206 7.94 3.80 -16.48
N ASN A 207 7.59 5.09 -16.38
CA ASN A 207 8.49 6.20 -16.74
C ASN A 207 8.18 7.48 -15.95
N ASP A 208 9.17 8.35 -15.85
CA ASP A 208 9.10 9.60 -15.10
C ASP A 208 8.15 10.64 -15.72
N ALA A 209 7.97 10.61 -17.06
CA ALA A 209 7.06 11.54 -17.72
C ALA A 209 5.60 11.31 -17.31
N CYS A 210 5.18 10.04 -17.21
CA CYS A 210 3.85 9.69 -16.70
C CYS A 210 3.72 10.02 -15.21
N ALA A 211 4.75 9.73 -14.40
CA ALA A 211 4.76 10.04 -12.98
C ALA A 211 4.68 11.55 -12.71
N GLN A 212 5.46 12.34 -13.46
CA GLN A 212 5.41 13.79 -13.36
C GLN A 212 4.05 14.36 -13.78
N ARG A 213 3.46 13.83 -14.85
CA ARG A 213 2.17 14.31 -15.36
C ARG A 213 1.00 13.96 -14.47
N LEU A 214 0.96 12.72 -13.94
CA LEU A 214 -0.20 12.17 -13.23
C LEU A 214 -0.10 12.26 -11.70
N ALA A 215 1.09 12.51 -11.15
CA ALA A 215 1.33 12.61 -9.72
C ALA A 215 2.28 13.76 -9.33
N GLY A 216 2.91 14.44 -10.28
CA GLY A 216 3.86 15.52 -10.02
C GLY A 216 5.16 15.06 -9.36
N ILE A 217 5.63 13.84 -9.68
CA ILE A 217 6.81 13.22 -9.09
C ILE A 217 7.93 13.13 -10.12
N PRO A 218 9.05 13.85 -9.95
CA PRO A 218 10.27 13.62 -10.73
C PRO A 218 11.02 12.39 -10.19
N ASP A 219 11.91 11.83 -10.99
CA ASP A 219 12.82 10.71 -10.64
C ASP A 219 12.10 9.48 -10.05
N TYR A 220 10.82 9.31 -10.36
CA TYR A 220 9.97 8.24 -9.83
C TYR A 220 10.57 6.85 -10.05
N GLY A 221 11.01 6.58 -11.28
CA GLY A 221 11.51 5.26 -11.68
C GLY A 221 12.72 4.82 -10.85
N ARG A 222 13.68 5.71 -10.60
CA ARG A 222 14.85 5.43 -9.77
C ARG A 222 14.44 5.11 -8.33
N ILE A 223 13.63 5.99 -7.73
CA ILE A 223 13.19 5.88 -6.33
C ILE A 223 12.47 4.56 -6.08
N ILE A 224 11.47 4.24 -6.92
CA ILE A 224 10.68 3.03 -6.72
C ILE A 224 11.52 1.77 -6.90
N ARG A 225 12.37 1.71 -7.92
CA ARG A 225 13.25 0.55 -8.16
C ARG A 225 14.20 0.30 -6.99
N GLU A 226 14.84 1.33 -6.45
CA GLU A 226 15.68 1.23 -5.24
C GLU A 226 14.87 0.70 -4.04
N ASN A 227 13.64 1.18 -3.86
CA ASN A 227 12.77 0.76 -2.76
C ASN A 227 12.28 -0.69 -2.91
N LEU A 228 11.95 -1.13 -4.12
CA LEU A 228 11.54 -2.51 -4.40
C LEU A 228 12.69 -3.50 -4.21
N LEU A 229 13.90 -3.19 -4.70
CA LEU A 229 15.09 -4.02 -4.48
C LEU A 229 15.35 -4.19 -2.98
N TRP A 230 15.35 -3.09 -2.22
CA TRP A 230 15.54 -3.14 -0.79
C TRP A 230 14.44 -3.97 -0.10
N SER A 231 13.17 -3.77 -0.46
CA SER A 231 12.04 -4.50 0.15
C SER A 231 12.13 -6.01 -0.12
N ASN A 232 12.55 -6.42 -1.30
CA ASN A 232 12.72 -7.83 -1.67
C ASN A 232 13.81 -8.53 -0.86
N GLU A 233 14.86 -7.79 -0.45
CA GLU A 233 15.93 -8.33 0.39
C GLU A 233 15.51 -8.46 1.86
N HIS A 234 14.55 -7.63 2.35
CA HIS A 234 14.25 -7.47 3.77
C HIS A 234 12.88 -8.04 4.19
N SER A 235 12.01 -8.39 3.24
CA SER A 235 10.65 -8.88 3.52
C SER A 235 10.11 -9.72 2.37
N GLU A 236 8.94 -10.33 2.57
CA GLU A 236 8.15 -10.84 1.44
C GLU A 236 7.63 -9.64 0.64
N LEU A 237 7.93 -9.60 -0.67
CA LEU A 237 7.50 -8.52 -1.55
C LEU A 237 6.40 -9.01 -2.50
N ILE A 238 5.31 -8.24 -2.56
CA ILE A 238 4.29 -8.34 -3.62
C ILE A 238 4.23 -6.99 -4.31
N VAL A 239 4.47 -6.95 -5.61
CA VAL A 239 4.39 -5.73 -6.41
C VAL A 239 3.02 -5.59 -7.03
N ARG A 240 2.39 -4.44 -6.86
CA ARG A 240 1.10 -4.12 -7.49
C ARG A 240 1.30 -3.16 -8.66
N HIS A 241 0.63 -3.44 -9.76
CA HIS A 241 0.51 -2.50 -10.86
C HIS A 241 -0.95 -2.30 -11.25
N LEU A 242 -1.41 -1.07 -11.22
CA LEU A 242 -2.74 -0.70 -11.73
C LEU A 242 -2.63 -0.37 -13.22
N LEU A 243 -3.26 -1.20 -14.05
CA LEU A 243 -3.40 -0.90 -15.48
C LEU A 243 -4.23 0.37 -15.66
N MET A 244 -3.72 1.30 -16.42
CA MET A 244 -4.42 2.53 -16.80
C MET A 244 -4.68 2.53 -18.30
N PRO A 245 -5.87 3.00 -18.77
CA PRO A 245 -6.17 3.05 -20.20
C PRO A 245 -5.17 3.94 -20.93
N GLY A 246 -4.68 3.46 -22.08
CA GLY A 246 -3.63 4.13 -22.86
C GLY A 246 -2.21 4.05 -22.32
N HIS A 247 -1.99 3.32 -21.20
CA HIS A 247 -0.69 3.26 -20.53
C HIS A 247 -0.01 1.88 -20.53
N ILE A 248 -0.49 0.95 -21.37
CA ILE A 248 0.09 -0.40 -21.40
C ILE A 248 1.54 -0.38 -21.88
N ASP A 249 1.81 0.30 -22.99
CA ASP A 249 3.15 0.31 -23.58
C ASP A 249 4.12 1.25 -22.84
N CYS A 250 3.63 2.35 -22.28
CA CYS A 250 4.49 3.34 -21.61
C CYS A 250 4.66 3.12 -20.10
N CYS A 251 3.74 2.36 -19.46
CA CYS A 251 3.83 2.09 -18.02
C CYS A 251 3.92 0.60 -17.71
N TRP A 252 2.94 -0.23 -18.12
CA TRP A 252 2.97 -1.64 -17.75
C TRP A 252 4.16 -2.38 -18.36
N ARG A 253 4.39 -2.30 -19.67
CA ARG A 253 5.50 -3.02 -20.32
C ARG A 253 6.86 -2.72 -19.68
N PRO A 254 7.28 -1.44 -19.49
CA PRO A 254 8.55 -1.15 -18.83
C PRO A 254 8.63 -1.62 -17.36
N VAL A 255 7.49 -1.63 -16.64
CA VAL A 255 7.43 -2.19 -15.28
C VAL A 255 7.63 -3.70 -15.33
N ALA A 256 6.91 -4.41 -16.21
CA ALA A 256 6.99 -5.86 -16.37
C ALA A 256 8.41 -6.32 -16.76
N GLU A 257 9.01 -5.66 -17.75
CA GLU A 257 10.38 -5.93 -18.20
C GLU A 257 11.39 -5.74 -17.07
N TRP A 258 11.27 -4.64 -16.32
CA TRP A 258 12.17 -4.38 -15.20
C TRP A 258 12.00 -5.40 -14.07
N LEU A 259 10.76 -5.81 -13.75
CA LEU A 259 10.50 -6.82 -12.72
C LEU A 259 11.09 -8.19 -13.13
N ALA A 260 10.87 -8.63 -14.35
CA ALA A 260 11.43 -9.89 -14.86
C ALA A 260 12.97 -9.91 -14.80
N GLU A 261 13.61 -8.78 -15.13
CA GLU A 261 15.08 -8.68 -15.14
C GLU A 261 15.69 -8.59 -13.74
N ASN A 262 15.09 -7.79 -12.84
CA ASN A 262 15.73 -7.38 -11.58
C ASN A 262 15.16 -8.07 -10.34
N LEU A 263 13.93 -8.61 -10.41
CA LEU A 263 13.24 -9.30 -9.31
C LEU A 263 12.59 -10.61 -9.81
N PRO A 264 13.37 -11.55 -10.37
CA PRO A 264 12.81 -12.79 -10.91
C PRO A 264 12.07 -13.57 -9.83
N GLY A 265 10.84 -14.02 -10.14
CA GLY A 265 9.97 -14.74 -9.22
C GLY A 265 9.29 -13.89 -8.15
N VAL A 266 9.39 -12.54 -8.23
CA VAL A 266 8.58 -11.68 -7.39
C VAL A 266 7.10 -11.84 -7.74
N LYS A 267 6.24 -11.90 -6.74
CA LYS A 267 4.80 -11.94 -6.93
C LYS A 267 4.29 -10.60 -7.45
N VAL A 268 3.48 -10.64 -8.50
CA VAL A 268 2.92 -9.44 -9.14
C VAL A 268 1.40 -9.50 -9.14
N ASN A 269 0.77 -8.54 -8.49
CA ASN A 269 -0.68 -8.33 -8.58
C ASN A 269 -1.00 -7.30 -9.66
N LEU A 270 -1.47 -7.76 -10.81
CA LEU A 270 -1.83 -6.94 -11.96
C LEU A 270 -3.31 -6.57 -11.90
N ARG A 271 -3.60 -5.31 -11.55
CA ARG A 271 -4.97 -4.82 -11.33
C ARG A 271 -5.55 -4.19 -12.60
N SER A 272 -6.60 -4.79 -13.16
CA SER A 272 -7.30 -4.27 -14.35
C SER A 272 -8.50 -3.37 -14.03
N GLY A 273 -8.86 -3.25 -12.75
CA GLY A 273 -10.04 -2.53 -12.29
C GLY A 273 -9.86 -1.00 -12.19
N PHE A 274 -9.24 -0.35 -13.20
CA PHE A 274 -9.14 1.10 -13.22
C PHE A 274 -10.52 1.76 -13.30
N TRP A 275 -10.75 2.72 -12.45
CA TRP A 275 -11.92 3.59 -12.45
C TRP A 275 -11.51 5.06 -12.54
N PRO A 276 -12.12 5.88 -13.41
CA PRO A 276 -11.77 7.29 -13.58
C PRO A 276 -12.25 8.15 -12.39
N ALA A 277 -11.64 7.93 -11.22
CA ALA A 277 -11.93 8.62 -9.97
C ALA A 277 -11.20 9.95 -9.85
N TRP A 278 -11.62 10.74 -8.87
CA TRP A 278 -11.02 11.99 -8.44
C TRP A 278 -10.80 12.97 -9.60
N GLN A 279 -9.54 13.25 -9.94
CA GLN A 279 -9.14 14.19 -10.99
C GLN A 279 -8.76 13.49 -12.31
N ALA A 280 -8.94 12.17 -12.42
CA ALA A 280 -8.58 11.39 -13.62
C ALA A 280 -9.16 11.99 -14.90
N ARG A 281 -10.36 12.54 -14.85
CA ARG A 281 -11.03 13.16 -16.02
C ARG A 281 -10.33 14.41 -16.58
N ARG A 282 -9.32 14.95 -15.90
CA ARG A 282 -8.45 16.00 -16.45
C ARG A 282 -7.53 15.47 -17.56
N HIS A 283 -7.32 14.16 -17.60
CA HIS A 283 -6.51 13.46 -18.57
C HIS A 283 -7.42 12.70 -19.53
N ARG A 284 -7.34 13.03 -20.82
CA ARG A 284 -8.26 12.50 -21.83
C ARG A 284 -8.27 10.96 -21.86
N GLU A 285 -7.12 10.34 -21.77
CA GLU A 285 -6.94 8.89 -21.79
C GLU A 285 -7.47 8.19 -20.53
N LEU A 286 -7.56 8.90 -19.39
CA LEU A 286 -8.04 8.36 -18.12
C LEU A 286 -9.54 8.58 -17.87
N GLN A 287 -10.30 9.00 -18.88
CA GLN A 287 -11.76 9.25 -18.75
C GLN A 287 -12.60 7.98 -18.78
N GLY A 288 -12.04 6.88 -19.27
CA GLY A 288 -12.67 5.56 -19.37
C GLY A 288 -11.98 4.51 -18.52
N THR A 289 -12.43 3.28 -18.67
CA THR A 289 -11.82 2.08 -18.06
C THR A 289 -10.83 1.44 -19.04
N VAL A 290 -9.99 0.53 -18.55
CA VAL A 290 -9.13 -0.31 -19.39
C VAL A 290 -9.98 -1.18 -20.28
N SER A 291 -9.70 -1.22 -21.58
CA SER A 291 -10.41 -2.06 -22.54
C SER A 291 -10.03 -3.54 -22.39
N ASN A 292 -10.91 -4.43 -22.87
CA ASN A 292 -10.64 -5.87 -22.90
C ASN A 292 -9.37 -6.20 -23.72
N ASP A 293 -9.07 -5.41 -24.75
CA ASP A 293 -7.89 -5.59 -25.58
C ASP A 293 -6.61 -5.22 -24.81
N GLU A 294 -6.62 -4.08 -24.14
CA GLU A 294 -5.51 -3.66 -23.27
C GLU A 294 -5.28 -4.68 -22.14
N THR A 295 -6.36 -5.19 -21.53
CA THR A 295 -6.27 -6.23 -20.50
C THR A 295 -5.60 -7.49 -21.07
N ARG A 296 -6.07 -8.01 -22.21
CA ARG A 296 -5.45 -9.19 -22.85
C ARG A 296 -3.98 -8.97 -23.18
N ARG A 297 -3.64 -7.81 -23.75
CA ARG A 297 -2.24 -7.45 -24.06
C ARG A 297 -1.38 -7.41 -22.80
N SER A 298 -1.91 -6.91 -21.70
CA SER A 298 -1.19 -6.83 -20.43
C SER A 298 -0.88 -8.21 -19.85
N TRP A 299 -1.84 -9.14 -19.89
CA TRP A 299 -1.63 -10.54 -19.50
C TRP A 299 -0.65 -11.26 -20.43
N HIS A 300 -0.72 -10.97 -21.74
CA HIS A 300 0.24 -11.52 -22.70
C HIS A 300 1.67 -11.08 -22.40
N ILE A 301 1.89 -9.81 -22.12
CA ILE A 301 3.20 -9.27 -21.70
C ILE A 301 3.71 -9.99 -20.43
N ALA A 302 2.86 -10.17 -19.42
CA ALA A 302 3.23 -10.86 -18.20
C ALA A 302 3.64 -12.32 -18.46
N ASN A 303 2.89 -13.03 -19.29
CA ASN A 303 3.18 -14.42 -19.66
C ASN A 303 4.46 -14.54 -20.51
N GLU A 304 4.70 -13.64 -21.47
CA GLU A 304 5.94 -13.61 -22.26
C GLU A 304 7.19 -13.42 -21.40
N LEU A 305 7.06 -12.71 -20.29
CA LEU A 305 8.14 -12.40 -19.35
C LEU A 305 8.19 -13.36 -18.14
N ASP A 306 7.37 -14.40 -18.12
CA ASP A 306 7.29 -15.41 -17.04
C ASP A 306 7.12 -14.79 -15.64
N LEU A 307 6.27 -13.75 -15.52
CA LEU A 307 5.98 -13.11 -14.25
C LEU A 307 5.06 -13.98 -13.39
N ASP A 308 5.36 -14.09 -12.10
CA ASP A 308 4.52 -14.78 -11.10
C ASP A 308 3.31 -13.89 -10.74
N LEU A 309 2.22 -14.05 -11.50
CA LEU A 309 1.00 -13.28 -11.29
C LEU A 309 0.18 -13.88 -10.14
N THR A 310 -0.12 -13.07 -9.13
CA THR A 310 -1.01 -13.41 -8.01
C THR A 310 -2.36 -12.69 -8.13
N GLU A 311 -3.42 -13.29 -7.56
CA GLU A 311 -4.77 -12.73 -7.51
C GLU A 311 -5.03 -11.89 -6.26
#